data_d604eb1dbaac7e04867d8bbfdcbf2543
#
_entry.id   d604eb1dbaac7e04867d8bbfdcbf2543
#
_cell.length_a   1.000
_cell.length_b   1.000
_cell.length_c   1.000
_cell.angle_alpha   90.00
_cell.angle_beta   90.00
_cell.angle_gamma   90.00
#
_symmetry.space_group_name_H-M   'P 1'
#
loop_
_entity.id
_entity.type
_entity.pdbx_description
1 polymer ?
#
loop_
_entity_poly.entity_id
_entity_poly.type
_entity_poly.pdbx_seq_one_letter_code
_entity_poly.pdbx_strand_id
1 'polypeptide(L)'
;MSSSHFPWASLGIPKLQKLFFEHTFKNNESLKLADWVLCNSAYELDPETFDTEPKIRPIGPLLGRLSNQLSTNSRPEDSICLEWLDQQPPQSVIYVAFGTIAVLNQTEFEELALGLELCNRPFLWAVRSDITENLKDAYPDGFEERVGSRGLMTSWSPQKKVLEHPSIACFLSHCGWNSVLEALSNGIPLLCWPTFADQFMNESYICNVWKIGLRLDRDHGKIITRQEIKNKVEELLSNEMYKANALVLKVKLINTIKETGSSYNNLKGFVEWVKE
;
A
#
# COMPACT_ATOMS: atom_id res chain seq x y z
N MET A 1 -12.23 14.81 7.08
CA MET A 1 -12.46 13.41 6.67
C MET A 1 -13.96 13.19 6.51
N SER A 2 -14.41 12.55 5.41
CA SER A 2 -15.85 12.23 5.24
C SER A 2 -16.21 10.99 6.06
N SER A 3 -17.45 10.92 6.56
CA SER A 3 -17.98 9.72 7.24
C SER A 3 -17.96 8.45 6.35
N SER A 4 -17.96 8.61 5.03
CA SER A 4 -17.83 7.52 4.07
C SER A 4 -16.46 6.83 4.06
N HIS A 5 -15.43 7.43 4.66
CA HIS A 5 -14.08 6.86 4.73
C HIS A 5 -13.88 5.94 5.93
N PHE A 6 -14.84 5.85 6.84
CA PHE A 6 -14.73 4.89 7.94
C PHE A 6 -14.83 3.45 7.43
N PRO A 7 -14.05 2.51 8.02
CA PRO A 7 -13.98 1.11 7.56
C PRO A 7 -15.33 0.43 7.42
N TRP A 8 -16.25 0.69 8.36
CA TRP A 8 -17.60 0.13 8.30
C TRP A 8 -18.48 0.76 7.21
N ALA A 9 -18.27 2.04 6.85
CA ALA A 9 -19.10 2.73 5.87
C ALA A 9 -18.80 2.27 4.42
N SER A 10 -17.62 1.74 4.16
CA SER A 10 -17.16 1.34 2.82
C SER A 10 -17.77 0.02 2.31
N LEU A 11 -18.42 -0.77 3.19
CA LEU A 11 -18.87 -2.13 2.87
C LEU A 11 -20.10 -2.19 1.95
N GLY A 12 -20.79 -1.08 1.70
CA GLY A 12 -21.93 -0.99 0.77
C GLY A 12 -23.21 -1.73 1.18
N ILE A 13 -23.11 -2.68 2.14
CA ILE A 13 -24.22 -3.52 2.62
C ILE A 13 -24.58 -3.12 4.05
N PRO A 14 -25.78 -2.53 4.32
CA PRO A 14 -26.14 -2.00 5.66
C PRO A 14 -25.97 -3.00 6.79
N LYS A 15 -26.30 -4.27 6.56
CA LYS A 15 -26.15 -5.34 7.58
C LYS A 15 -24.69 -5.58 7.95
N LEU A 16 -23.78 -5.57 6.97
CA LEU A 16 -22.34 -5.71 7.20
C LEU A 16 -21.77 -4.45 7.84
N GLN A 17 -22.20 -3.27 7.43
CA GLN A 17 -21.79 -2.00 8.06
C GLN A 17 -22.10 -1.99 9.55
N LYS A 18 -23.34 -2.40 9.93
CA LYS A 18 -23.75 -2.51 11.34
C LYS A 18 -22.88 -3.52 12.10
N LEU A 19 -22.66 -4.70 11.53
CA LEU A 19 -21.84 -5.75 12.15
C LEU A 19 -20.41 -5.28 12.40
N PHE A 20 -19.79 -4.65 11.42
CA PHE A 20 -18.43 -4.11 11.54
C PHE A 20 -18.35 -2.97 12.56
N PHE A 21 -19.33 -2.07 12.57
CA PHE A 21 -19.41 -1.01 13.57
C PHE A 21 -19.52 -1.58 14.98
N GLU A 22 -20.44 -2.54 15.22
CA GLU A 22 -20.62 -3.18 16.52
C GLU A 22 -19.35 -3.95 16.95
N HIS A 23 -18.67 -4.61 16.02
CA HIS A 23 -17.41 -5.30 16.29
C HIS A 23 -16.31 -4.30 16.68
N THR A 24 -16.14 -3.22 15.92
CA THR A 24 -15.17 -2.15 16.21
C THR A 24 -15.45 -1.52 17.57
N PHE A 25 -16.73 -1.23 17.86
CA PHE A 25 -17.14 -0.67 19.15
C PHE A 25 -16.80 -1.59 20.33
N LYS A 26 -17.09 -2.89 20.20
CA LYS A 26 -16.74 -3.90 21.24
C LYS A 26 -15.23 -4.01 21.42
N ASN A 27 -14.46 -3.96 20.34
CA ASN A 27 -13.01 -3.97 20.43
C ASN A 27 -12.47 -2.75 21.18
N ASN A 28 -13.05 -1.56 20.96
CA ASN A 28 -12.66 -0.35 21.69
C ASN A 28 -12.95 -0.47 23.19
N GLU A 29 -14.05 -1.12 23.60
CA GLU A 29 -14.31 -1.40 25.01
C GLU A 29 -13.23 -2.34 25.60
N SER A 30 -12.79 -3.35 24.81
CA SER A 30 -11.73 -4.27 25.24
C SER A 30 -10.37 -3.56 25.40
N LEU A 31 -10.08 -2.54 24.57
CA LEU A 31 -8.86 -1.75 24.70
C LEU A 31 -8.75 -1.01 26.05
N LYS A 32 -9.87 -0.68 26.69
CA LYS A 32 -9.88 -0.06 28.02
C LYS A 32 -9.28 -0.97 29.10
N LEU A 33 -9.38 -2.28 28.91
CA LEU A 33 -8.87 -3.30 29.84
C LEU A 33 -7.40 -3.65 29.62
N ALA A 34 -6.82 -3.27 28.49
CA ALA A 34 -5.44 -3.56 28.18
C ALA A 34 -4.48 -2.63 28.93
N ASP A 35 -3.38 -3.14 29.47
CA ASP A 35 -2.33 -2.34 30.06
C ASP A 35 -1.48 -1.63 28.99
N TRP A 36 -1.26 -2.31 27.87
CA TRP A 36 -0.54 -1.82 26.71
C TRP A 36 -1.32 -2.06 25.42
N VAL A 37 -1.32 -1.06 24.54
CA VAL A 37 -1.85 -1.17 23.17
C VAL A 37 -0.73 -0.81 22.21
N LEU A 38 -0.19 -1.80 21.52
CA LEU A 38 0.88 -1.61 20.56
C LEU A 38 0.30 -1.43 19.15
N CYS A 39 0.74 -0.38 18.47
CA CYS A 39 0.30 -0.05 17.13
C CYS A 39 1.47 -0.13 16.14
N ASN A 40 1.30 -0.87 15.03
CA ASN A 40 2.26 -0.84 13.92
C ASN A 40 2.12 0.45 13.12
N SER A 41 2.50 1.56 13.75
CA SER A 41 2.52 2.91 13.19
C SER A 41 3.68 3.68 13.81
N ALA A 42 3.85 4.94 13.43
CA ALA A 42 4.83 5.86 14.00
C ALA A 42 4.13 7.13 14.45
N TYR A 43 4.62 7.75 15.54
CA TYR A 43 4.08 9.00 16.08
C TYR A 43 4.01 10.09 15.02
N GLU A 44 5.02 10.18 14.16
CA GLU A 44 5.18 11.19 13.12
C GLU A 44 4.15 11.11 11.99
N LEU A 45 3.41 10.00 11.90
CA LEU A 45 2.34 9.82 10.90
C LEU A 45 1.01 10.44 11.35
N ASP A 46 0.73 10.41 12.65
CA ASP A 46 -0.51 10.93 13.22
C ASP A 46 -0.32 11.33 14.70
N PRO A 47 0.42 12.42 14.97
CA PRO A 47 0.70 12.87 16.34
C PRO A 47 -0.56 13.12 17.16
N GLU A 48 -1.61 13.69 16.53
CA GLU A 48 -2.86 14.04 17.19
C GLU A 48 -3.55 12.83 17.82
N THR A 49 -3.59 11.70 17.09
CA THR A 49 -4.16 10.46 17.61
C THR A 49 -3.38 9.94 18.81
N PHE A 50 -2.05 9.93 18.77
CA PHE A 50 -1.22 9.41 19.85
C PHE A 50 -1.18 10.34 21.08
N ASP A 51 -1.34 11.64 20.88
CA ASP A 51 -1.47 12.61 21.97
C ASP A 51 -2.84 12.50 22.67
N THR A 52 -3.90 12.21 21.90
CA THR A 52 -5.25 12.06 22.43
C THR A 52 -5.43 10.73 23.17
N GLU A 53 -4.80 9.66 22.67
CA GLU A 53 -4.89 8.31 23.22
C GLU A 53 -3.49 7.76 23.59
N PRO A 54 -2.88 8.30 24.66
CA PRO A 54 -1.49 7.96 25.03
C PRO A 54 -1.28 6.50 25.43
N LYS A 55 -2.36 5.74 25.64
CA LYS A 55 -2.32 4.30 25.87
C LYS A 55 -1.93 3.52 24.63
N ILE A 56 -2.19 4.06 23.43
CA ILE A 56 -1.77 3.48 22.17
C ILE A 56 -0.32 3.88 21.90
N ARG A 57 0.57 2.90 21.91
CA ARG A 57 2.02 3.09 21.73
C ARG A 57 2.44 2.71 20.31
N PRO A 58 2.85 3.67 19.46
CA PRO A 58 3.39 3.35 18.15
C PRO A 58 4.76 2.67 18.31
N ILE A 59 4.91 1.50 17.65
CA ILE A 59 6.15 0.71 17.66
C ILE A 59 6.68 0.43 16.25
N GLY A 60 6.02 0.99 15.22
CA GLY A 60 6.35 0.78 13.81
C GLY A 60 7.26 1.86 13.22
N PRO A 61 7.55 1.70 11.94
CA PRO A 61 7.08 0.62 11.05
C PRO A 61 7.79 -0.71 11.32
N LEU A 62 7.00 -1.78 11.47
CA LEU A 62 7.51 -3.14 11.63
C LEU A 62 7.78 -3.74 10.24
N LEU A 63 8.93 -3.45 9.68
CA LEU A 63 9.31 -3.81 8.30
C LEU A 63 9.89 -5.23 8.15
N GLY A 64 9.58 -6.14 9.05
CA GLY A 64 9.95 -7.55 8.93
C GLY A 64 11.45 -7.83 8.76
N ARG A 65 12.34 -7.04 9.38
CA ARG A 65 13.80 -7.30 9.37
C ARG A 65 14.16 -8.69 9.88
N LEU A 66 13.31 -9.26 10.75
CA LEU A 66 13.46 -10.65 11.25
C LEU A 66 13.15 -11.71 10.18
N SER A 67 12.37 -11.41 9.14
CA SER A 67 12.03 -12.38 8.10
C SER A 67 13.22 -12.71 7.19
N ASN A 68 14.19 -11.80 7.04
CA ASN A 68 15.37 -12.05 6.21
C ASN A 68 16.33 -13.08 6.82
N GLN A 69 16.22 -13.36 8.12
CA GLN A 69 17.00 -14.41 8.79
C GLN A 69 16.26 -15.76 8.85
N LEU A 70 14.92 -15.75 8.68
CA LEU A 70 14.09 -16.95 8.77
C LEU A 70 13.59 -17.47 7.42
N SER A 71 13.59 -16.65 6.36
CA SER A 71 13.19 -17.08 5.02
C SER A 71 14.41 -17.57 4.22
N THR A 72 14.81 -18.82 4.47
CA THR A 72 15.74 -19.55 3.60
C THR A 72 15.14 -19.94 2.25
N ASN A 73 13.85 -19.67 2.03
CA ASN A 73 13.11 -19.99 0.82
C ASN A 73 12.79 -18.71 0.02
N SER A 74 13.75 -18.22 -0.77
CA SER A 74 13.43 -17.31 -1.87
C SER A 74 12.63 -18.12 -2.91
N ARG A 75 11.48 -17.54 -3.35
CA ARG A 75 10.72 -18.14 -4.45
C ARG A 75 11.44 -17.84 -5.77
N PRO A 76 11.32 -18.70 -6.80
CA PRO A 76 11.88 -18.40 -8.11
C PRO A 76 11.42 -17.05 -8.67
N GLU A 77 10.16 -16.66 -8.41
CA GLU A 77 9.58 -15.38 -8.82
C GLU A 77 10.28 -14.18 -8.18
N ASP A 78 10.91 -14.34 -7.01
CA ASP A 78 11.64 -13.26 -6.35
C ASP A 78 12.85 -12.81 -7.19
N SER A 79 13.60 -13.75 -7.77
CA SER A 79 14.75 -13.45 -8.63
C SER A 79 14.31 -12.83 -9.96
N ILE A 80 13.26 -13.36 -10.59
CA ILE A 80 12.73 -12.85 -11.87
C ILE A 80 12.33 -11.38 -11.74
N CYS A 81 11.61 -11.02 -10.68
CA CYS A 81 11.20 -9.64 -10.45
C CYS A 81 12.41 -8.69 -10.31
N LEU A 82 13.41 -9.06 -9.52
CA LEU A 82 14.56 -8.22 -9.25
C LEU A 82 15.48 -8.11 -10.47
N GLU A 83 15.75 -9.22 -11.16
CA GLU A 83 16.53 -9.24 -12.39
C GLU A 83 15.91 -8.39 -13.51
N TRP A 84 14.57 -8.39 -13.61
CA TRP A 84 13.86 -7.54 -14.55
C TRP A 84 13.96 -6.06 -14.14
N LEU A 85 13.81 -5.76 -12.83
CA LEU A 85 13.94 -4.38 -12.31
C LEU A 85 15.36 -3.82 -12.52
N ASP A 86 16.40 -4.64 -12.38
CA ASP A 86 17.80 -4.25 -12.63
C ASP A 86 18.04 -3.76 -14.08
N GLN A 87 17.20 -4.19 -15.03
CA GLN A 87 17.28 -3.76 -16.42
C GLN A 87 16.52 -2.45 -16.70
N GLN A 88 15.77 -1.93 -15.71
CA GLN A 88 14.96 -0.73 -15.89
C GLN A 88 15.70 0.53 -15.43
N PRO A 89 15.50 1.67 -16.10
CA PRO A 89 16.06 2.94 -15.64
C PRO A 89 15.59 3.30 -14.21
N PRO A 90 16.41 4.02 -13.45
CA PRO A 90 15.99 4.52 -12.14
C PRO A 90 14.69 5.33 -12.21
N GLN A 91 13.81 5.16 -11.25
CA GLN A 91 12.53 5.88 -11.13
C GLN A 91 11.66 5.85 -12.39
N SER A 92 11.61 4.71 -13.09
CA SER A 92 10.82 4.54 -14.31
C SER A 92 9.64 3.60 -14.18
N VAL A 93 9.66 2.66 -13.22
CA VAL A 93 8.74 1.54 -13.13
C VAL A 93 7.52 1.88 -12.27
N ILE A 94 6.34 1.58 -12.78
CA ILE A 94 5.09 1.56 -12.04
C ILE A 94 4.95 0.18 -11.39
N TYR A 95 5.01 0.10 -10.07
CA TYR A 95 4.67 -1.14 -9.36
C TYR A 95 3.17 -1.20 -9.09
N VAL A 96 2.55 -2.36 -9.31
CA VAL A 96 1.10 -2.57 -9.15
C VAL A 96 0.86 -3.81 -8.29
N ALA A 97 0.17 -3.66 -7.15
CA ALA A 97 -0.24 -4.77 -6.31
C ALA A 97 -1.46 -4.42 -5.45
N PHE A 98 -2.42 -5.36 -5.38
CA PHE A 98 -3.68 -5.22 -4.64
C PHE A 98 -3.73 -6.02 -3.34
N GLY A 99 -2.59 -6.49 -2.84
CA GLY A 99 -2.51 -7.28 -1.61
C GLY A 99 -3.15 -8.66 -1.77
N THR A 100 -3.64 -9.23 -0.65
CA THR A 100 -4.09 -10.63 -0.60
C THR A 100 -5.60 -10.81 -0.63
N ILE A 101 -6.40 -9.74 -0.51
CA ILE A 101 -7.86 -9.84 -0.35
C ILE A 101 -8.60 -9.08 -1.46
N ALA A 102 -8.05 -7.97 -1.95
CA ALA A 102 -8.71 -7.18 -2.98
C ALA A 102 -8.82 -7.96 -4.29
N VAL A 103 -10.02 -7.94 -4.87
CA VAL A 103 -10.34 -8.57 -6.14
C VAL A 103 -10.91 -7.51 -7.06
N LEU A 104 -10.35 -7.38 -8.26
CA LEU A 104 -10.90 -6.54 -9.33
C LEU A 104 -11.91 -7.37 -10.13
N ASN A 105 -13.01 -6.74 -10.52
CA ASN A 105 -13.88 -7.37 -11.51
C ASN A 105 -13.24 -7.30 -12.92
N GLN A 106 -13.79 -8.06 -13.89
CA GLN A 106 -13.21 -8.15 -15.22
C GLN A 106 -13.03 -6.78 -15.89
N THR A 107 -14.01 -5.90 -15.80
CA THR A 107 -13.94 -4.55 -16.38
C THR A 107 -12.84 -3.71 -15.72
N GLU A 108 -12.73 -3.73 -14.40
CA GLU A 108 -11.67 -3.02 -13.68
C GLU A 108 -10.28 -3.58 -14.02
N PHE A 109 -10.17 -4.89 -14.22
CA PHE A 109 -8.94 -5.55 -14.62
C PHE A 109 -8.50 -5.14 -16.03
N GLU A 110 -9.44 -5.12 -16.99
CA GLU A 110 -9.19 -4.69 -18.37
C GLU A 110 -8.82 -3.20 -18.44
N GLU A 111 -9.53 -2.33 -17.71
CA GLU A 111 -9.21 -0.91 -17.65
C GLU A 111 -7.84 -0.65 -17.04
N LEU A 112 -7.44 -1.43 -16.04
CA LEU A 112 -6.10 -1.36 -15.46
C LEU A 112 -5.03 -1.79 -16.47
N ALA A 113 -5.21 -2.92 -17.12
CA ALA A 113 -4.27 -3.42 -18.14
C ALA A 113 -4.07 -2.38 -19.25
N LEU A 114 -5.16 -1.89 -19.84
CA LEU A 114 -5.12 -0.90 -20.92
C LEU A 114 -4.60 0.47 -20.43
N GLY A 115 -4.85 0.83 -19.18
CA GLY A 115 -4.30 2.03 -18.56
C GLY A 115 -2.77 1.96 -18.43
N LEU A 116 -2.23 0.83 -17.99
CA LEU A 116 -0.79 0.59 -17.91
C LEU A 116 -0.15 0.59 -19.31
N GLU A 117 -0.81 -0.01 -20.30
CA GLU A 117 -0.37 0.05 -21.69
C GLU A 117 -0.29 1.50 -22.20
N LEU A 118 -1.33 2.32 -21.95
CA LEU A 118 -1.39 3.73 -22.35
C LEU A 118 -0.34 4.61 -21.67
N CYS A 119 0.11 4.26 -20.47
CA CYS A 119 1.19 5.00 -19.78
C CYS A 119 2.51 4.93 -20.54
N ASN A 120 2.72 3.94 -21.38
CA ASN A 120 3.94 3.70 -22.15
C ASN A 120 5.22 3.70 -21.29
N ARG A 121 5.11 3.24 -20.04
CA ARG A 121 6.20 3.12 -19.06
C ARG A 121 6.41 1.67 -18.67
N PRO A 122 7.60 1.29 -18.19
CA PRO A 122 7.79 -0.02 -17.58
C PRO A 122 6.86 -0.20 -16.39
N PHE A 123 6.30 -1.41 -16.23
CA PHE A 123 5.50 -1.75 -15.07
C PHE A 123 5.73 -3.18 -14.61
N LEU A 124 5.68 -3.39 -13.28
CA LEU A 124 5.65 -4.70 -12.65
C LEU A 124 4.31 -4.86 -11.96
N TRP A 125 3.52 -5.82 -12.41
CA TRP A 125 2.19 -6.08 -11.90
C TRP A 125 2.10 -7.45 -11.24
N ALA A 126 1.91 -7.47 -9.92
CA ALA A 126 1.65 -8.68 -9.17
C ALA A 126 0.15 -9.04 -9.27
N VAL A 127 -0.15 -10.07 -10.07
CA VAL A 127 -1.50 -10.57 -10.34
C VAL A 127 -1.64 -11.95 -9.73
N ARG A 128 -2.43 -12.06 -8.66
CA ARG A 128 -2.66 -13.35 -8.00
C ARG A 128 -3.40 -14.33 -8.90
N SER A 129 -3.01 -15.59 -8.87
CA SER A 129 -3.58 -16.66 -9.68
C SER A 129 -5.03 -17.02 -9.32
N ASP A 130 -5.52 -16.58 -8.15
CA ASP A 130 -6.89 -16.82 -7.67
C ASP A 130 -7.89 -15.70 -8.04
N ILE A 131 -7.44 -14.67 -8.74
CA ILE A 131 -8.31 -13.56 -9.21
C ILE A 131 -9.18 -14.01 -10.38
N THR A 132 -8.69 -14.93 -11.21
CA THR A 132 -9.44 -15.51 -12.34
C THR A 132 -9.09 -16.98 -12.48
N GLU A 133 -10.06 -17.82 -12.90
CA GLU A 133 -9.83 -19.24 -13.20
C GLU A 133 -8.78 -19.45 -14.30
N ASN A 134 -8.59 -18.43 -15.15
CA ASN A 134 -7.61 -18.45 -16.22
C ASN A 134 -7.04 -17.05 -16.47
N LEU A 135 -5.89 -16.74 -15.86
CA LEU A 135 -5.25 -15.42 -15.96
C LEU A 135 -5.00 -14.96 -17.41
N LYS A 136 -4.73 -15.89 -18.33
CA LYS A 136 -4.51 -15.55 -19.74
C LYS A 136 -5.75 -15.00 -20.43
N ASP A 137 -6.92 -15.45 -20.02
CA ASP A 137 -8.20 -15.00 -20.58
C ASP A 137 -8.69 -13.70 -19.91
N ALA A 138 -8.03 -13.25 -18.82
CA ALA A 138 -8.38 -12.02 -18.11
C ALA A 138 -7.78 -10.77 -18.76
N TYR A 139 -6.63 -10.89 -19.43
CA TYR A 139 -6.02 -9.77 -20.14
C TYR A 139 -6.76 -9.44 -21.44
N PRO A 140 -6.78 -8.15 -21.84
CA PRO A 140 -7.28 -7.78 -23.18
C PRO A 140 -6.52 -8.51 -24.29
N ASP A 141 -7.21 -8.87 -25.38
CA ASP A 141 -6.63 -9.56 -26.53
C ASP A 141 -5.33 -8.89 -27.00
N GLY A 142 -4.26 -9.67 -27.11
CA GLY A 142 -2.94 -9.21 -27.56
C GLY A 142 -2.21 -8.25 -26.60
N PHE A 143 -2.68 -8.11 -25.35
CA PHE A 143 -2.08 -7.19 -24.37
C PHE A 143 -0.60 -7.52 -24.09
N GLU A 144 -0.27 -8.77 -23.82
CA GLU A 144 1.10 -9.21 -23.52
C GLU A 144 2.05 -8.92 -24.69
N GLU A 145 1.60 -9.08 -25.94
CA GLU A 145 2.38 -8.79 -27.14
C GLU A 145 2.63 -7.28 -27.29
N ARG A 146 1.61 -6.44 -27.05
CA ARG A 146 1.74 -4.97 -27.18
C ARG A 146 2.60 -4.34 -26.10
N VAL A 147 2.55 -4.84 -24.88
CA VAL A 147 3.40 -4.33 -23.80
C VAL A 147 4.83 -4.89 -23.89
N GLY A 148 5.00 -6.12 -24.38
CA GLY A 148 6.31 -6.76 -24.60
C GLY A 148 7.17 -6.72 -23.34
N SER A 149 8.45 -6.39 -23.48
CA SER A 149 9.40 -6.31 -22.35
C SER A 149 9.18 -5.15 -21.39
N ARG A 150 8.27 -4.21 -21.69
CA ARG A 150 7.89 -3.12 -20.79
C ARG A 150 7.05 -3.59 -19.60
N GLY A 151 6.29 -4.68 -19.74
CA GLY A 151 5.43 -5.22 -18.72
C GLY A 151 5.98 -6.52 -18.15
N LEU A 152 6.12 -6.61 -16.83
CA LEU A 152 6.29 -7.88 -16.13
C LEU A 152 5.05 -8.17 -15.30
N MET A 153 4.26 -9.17 -15.73
CA MET A 153 3.14 -9.73 -14.97
C MET A 153 3.63 -10.97 -14.25
N THR A 154 3.36 -11.07 -12.96
CA THR A 154 3.80 -12.19 -12.12
C THR A 154 2.73 -12.55 -11.09
N SER A 155 2.62 -13.83 -10.74
CA SER A 155 1.67 -14.27 -9.71
C SER A 155 2.05 -13.83 -8.29
N TRP A 156 3.31 -13.53 -8.08
CA TRP A 156 3.88 -13.12 -6.80
C TRP A 156 5.05 -12.16 -7.02
N SER A 157 5.24 -11.22 -6.08
CA SER A 157 6.44 -10.38 -6.03
C SER A 157 6.92 -10.20 -4.59
N PRO A 158 8.23 -10.11 -4.37
CA PRO A 158 8.79 -9.79 -3.05
C PRO A 158 8.61 -8.28 -2.77
N GLN A 159 7.37 -7.84 -2.50
CA GLN A 159 6.95 -6.43 -2.45
C GLN A 159 7.93 -5.51 -1.74
N LYS A 160 8.46 -5.94 -0.58
CA LYS A 160 9.45 -5.16 0.16
C LYS A 160 10.70 -4.88 -0.65
N LYS A 161 11.31 -5.90 -1.28
CA LYS A 161 12.51 -5.76 -2.11
C LYS A 161 12.21 -4.97 -3.38
N VAL A 162 11.02 -5.15 -3.95
CA VAL A 162 10.55 -4.36 -5.10
C VAL A 162 10.46 -2.88 -4.73
N LEU A 163 9.82 -2.52 -3.62
CA LEU A 163 9.70 -1.12 -3.19
C LEU A 163 11.04 -0.50 -2.74
N GLU A 164 12.02 -1.32 -2.33
CA GLU A 164 13.39 -0.89 -2.05
C GLU A 164 14.20 -0.62 -3.33
N HIS A 165 13.73 -1.11 -4.50
CA HIS A 165 14.50 -1.07 -5.74
C HIS A 165 14.53 0.35 -6.34
N PRO A 166 15.70 0.86 -6.81
CA PRO A 166 15.85 2.23 -7.31
C PRO A 166 15.05 2.53 -8.60
N SER A 167 14.66 1.52 -9.36
CA SER A 167 13.87 1.70 -10.58
C SER A 167 12.39 2.04 -10.30
N ILE A 168 11.87 1.82 -9.08
CA ILE A 168 10.47 2.09 -8.76
C ILE A 168 10.21 3.60 -8.71
N ALA A 169 9.29 4.06 -9.56
CA ALA A 169 8.83 5.45 -9.62
C ALA A 169 7.63 5.70 -8.71
N CYS A 170 6.64 4.82 -8.75
CA CYS A 170 5.41 4.91 -7.94
C CYS A 170 4.80 3.53 -7.69
N PHE A 171 3.87 3.48 -6.75
CA PHE A 171 3.14 2.26 -6.38
C PHE A 171 1.62 2.47 -6.54
N LEU A 172 1.00 1.79 -7.51
CA LEU A 172 -0.45 1.67 -7.63
C LEU A 172 -0.92 0.61 -6.65
N SER A 173 -1.60 1.04 -5.60
CA SER A 173 -1.88 0.23 -4.41
C SER A 173 -3.34 0.28 -4.01
N HIS A 174 -3.84 -0.83 -3.44
CA HIS A 174 -5.12 -0.88 -2.74
C HIS A 174 -5.12 -0.08 -1.41
N CYS A 175 -4.00 0.51 -1.01
CA CYS A 175 -3.85 1.29 0.22
C CYS A 175 -4.01 0.51 1.54
N GLY A 176 -3.81 -0.80 1.56
CA GLY A 176 -3.73 -1.57 2.81
C GLY A 176 -2.55 -1.11 3.67
N TRP A 177 -2.75 -1.01 5.00
CA TRP A 177 -1.82 -0.34 5.91
C TRP A 177 -0.37 -0.82 5.82
N ASN A 178 -0.12 -2.13 5.75
CA ASN A 178 1.24 -2.65 5.63
C ASN A 178 1.91 -2.19 4.32
N SER A 179 1.19 -2.21 3.20
CA SER A 179 1.69 -1.74 1.92
C SER A 179 1.98 -0.24 1.93
N VAL A 180 1.16 0.54 2.63
CA VAL A 180 1.39 1.97 2.84
C VAL A 180 2.68 2.20 3.63
N LEU A 181 2.87 1.50 4.75
CA LEU A 181 4.10 1.60 5.55
C LEU A 181 5.35 1.20 4.78
N GLU A 182 5.27 0.15 3.95
CA GLU A 182 6.39 -0.28 3.09
C GLU A 182 6.73 0.79 2.06
N ALA A 183 5.73 1.38 1.39
CA ALA A 183 5.94 2.47 0.43
C ALA A 183 6.53 3.72 1.10
N LEU A 184 5.97 4.15 2.24
CA LEU A 184 6.45 5.28 3.02
C LEU A 184 7.90 5.10 3.47
N SER A 185 8.25 3.91 3.95
CA SER A 185 9.59 3.58 4.43
C SER A 185 10.64 3.60 3.32
N ASN A 186 10.19 3.52 2.06
CA ASN A 186 11.03 3.61 0.86
C ASN A 186 10.90 4.96 0.14
N GLY A 187 10.01 5.85 0.60
CA GLY A 187 9.78 7.15 0.00
C GLY A 187 9.19 7.04 -1.41
N ILE A 188 8.31 6.07 -1.62
CA ILE A 188 7.63 5.81 -2.90
C ILE A 188 6.26 6.49 -2.90
N PRO A 189 5.96 7.37 -3.86
CA PRO A 189 4.64 7.96 -4.06
C PRO A 189 3.60 6.89 -4.42
N LEU A 190 2.32 7.13 -4.04
CA LEU A 190 1.24 6.16 -4.26
C LEU A 190 0.18 6.68 -5.23
N LEU A 191 -0.32 5.77 -6.07
CA LEU A 191 -1.63 5.88 -6.73
C LEU A 191 -2.61 5.00 -5.96
N CYS A 192 -3.69 5.61 -5.48
CA CYS A 192 -4.61 4.98 -4.55
C CYS A 192 -5.82 4.40 -5.26
N TRP A 193 -6.01 3.09 -5.11
CA TRP A 193 -7.19 2.35 -5.57
C TRP A 193 -7.78 1.54 -4.42
N PRO A 194 -8.39 2.18 -3.41
CA PRO A 194 -8.98 1.46 -2.28
C PRO A 194 -10.19 0.64 -2.71
N THR A 195 -10.38 -0.51 -2.09
CA THR A 195 -11.48 -1.43 -2.37
C THR A 195 -12.39 -1.64 -1.17
N PHE A 196 -11.85 -1.69 0.06
CA PHE A 196 -12.64 -1.91 1.28
C PHE A 196 -11.87 -1.54 2.57
N ALA A 197 -12.56 -1.62 3.71
CA ALA A 197 -12.05 -1.47 5.08
C ALA A 197 -11.32 -0.14 5.34
N ASP A 198 -10.15 -0.19 5.98
CA ASP A 198 -9.31 0.95 6.33
C ASP A 198 -8.67 1.65 5.11
N GLN A 199 -8.73 1.02 3.94
CA GLN A 199 -8.05 1.49 2.74
C GLN A 199 -8.49 2.89 2.31
N PHE A 200 -9.78 3.23 2.46
CA PHE A 200 -10.31 4.58 2.16
C PHE A 200 -9.80 5.63 3.15
N MET A 201 -9.61 5.25 4.40
CA MET A 201 -9.02 6.15 5.39
C MET A 201 -7.54 6.37 5.09
N ASN A 202 -6.81 5.31 4.80
CA ASN A 202 -5.40 5.37 4.41
C ASN A 202 -5.21 6.23 3.15
N GLU A 203 -6.07 6.08 2.13
CA GLU A 203 -6.10 6.95 0.96
C GLU A 203 -6.25 8.43 1.33
N SER A 204 -7.17 8.74 2.27
CA SER A 204 -7.38 10.11 2.72
C SER A 204 -6.11 10.71 3.35
N TYR A 205 -5.37 9.94 4.15
CA TYR A 205 -4.08 10.37 4.69
C TYR A 205 -3.04 10.56 3.58
N ILE A 206 -2.91 9.61 2.66
CA ILE A 206 -1.96 9.66 1.54
C ILE A 206 -2.17 10.92 0.69
N CYS A 207 -3.43 11.20 0.33
CA CYS A 207 -3.76 12.25 -0.63
C CYS A 207 -3.90 13.64 0.02
N ASN A 208 -4.52 13.72 1.21
CA ASN A 208 -4.92 15.00 1.79
C ASN A 208 -4.01 15.46 2.93
N VAL A 209 -3.51 14.54 3.75
CA VAL A 209 -2.70 14.87 4.93
C VAL A 209 -1.22 14.85 4.58
N TRP A 210 -0.72 13.72 4.10
CA TRP A 210 0.70 13.57 3.79
C TRP A 210 1.08 14.11 2.41
N LYS A 211 0.11 14.18 1.49
CA LYS A 211 0.29 14.66 0.11
C LYS A 211 1.44 13.95 -0.61
N ILE A 212 1.44 12.63 -0.54
CA ILE A 212 2.43 11.73 -1.13
C ILE A 212 1.85 10.89 -2.26
N GLY A 213 0.62 11.13 -2.65
CA GLY A 213 -0.06 10.34 -3.68
C GLY A 213 -1.34 10.98 -4.18
N LEU A 214 -1.93 10.31 -5.16
CA LEU A 214 -3.16 10.72 -5.82
C LEU A 214 -4.20 9.61 -5.74
N ARG A 215 -5.46 10.03 -5.63
CA ARG A 215 -6.64 9.18 -5.79
C ARG A 215 -6.88 8.93 -7.26
N LEU A 216 -7.30 7.71 -7.59
CA LEU A 216 -7.92 7.39 -8.87
C LEU A 216 -9.43 7.59 -8.75
N ASP A 217 -9.96 8.51 -9.55
CA ASP A 217 -11.36 8.87 -9.52
C ASP A 217 -12.21 7.90 -10.36
N ARG A 218 -13.40 7.56 -9.84
CA ARG A 218 -14.36 6.73 -10.56
C ARG A 218 -15.26 7.62 -11.41
N ASP A 219 -15.53 7.20 -12.63
CA ASP A 219 -16.47 7.87 -13.53
C ASP A 219 -17.94 7.72 -13.07
N HIS A 220 -18.89 8.22 -13.89
CA HIS A 220 -20.32 8.07 -13.62
C HIS A 220 -20.79 6.61 -13.57
N GLY A 221 -20.07 5.69 -14.24
CA GLY A 221 -20.28 4.25 -14.19
C GLY A 221 -19.64 3.58 -12.97
N LYS A 222 -19.00 4.35 -12.07
CA LYS A 222 -18.23 3.90 -10.91
C LYS A 222 -17.00 3.06 -11.26
N ILE A 223 -16.46 3.25 -12.46
CA ILE A 223 -15.28 2.54 -12.97
C ILE A 223 -14.09 3.52 -12.98
N ILE A 224 -12.91 3.05 -12.62
CA ILE A 224 -11.65 3.76 -12.85
C ILE A 224 -11.23 3.42 -14.27
N THR A 225 -11.25 4.42 -15.15
CA THR A 225 -10.99 4.22 -16.57
C THR A 225 -9.50 4.20 -16.88
N ARG A 226 -9.12 3.54 -17.99
CA ARG A 226 -7.74 3.55 -18.53
C ARG A 226 -7.16 4.96 -18.71
N GLN A 227 -8.01 5.91 -19.09
CA GLN A 227 -7.57 7.29 -19.26
C GLN A 227 -7.28 7.97 -17.93
N GLU A 228 -8.09 7.70 -16.90
CA GLU A 228 -7.85 8.19 -15.54
C GLU A 228 -6.51 7.66 -15.01
N ILE A 229 -6.25 6.36 -15.18
CA ILE A 229 -5.00 5.74 -14.75
C ILE A 229 -3.81 6.43 -15.41
N LYS A 230 -3.84 6.59 -16.75
CA LYS A 230 -2.80 7.30 -17.50
C LYS A 230 -2.59 8.71 -16.98
N ASN A 231 -3.67 9.49 -16.87
CA ASN A 231 -3.60 10.89 -16.45
C ASN A 231 -3.01 11.03 -15.04
N LYS A 232 -3.42 10.18 -14.09
CA LYS A 232 -2.93 10.22 -12.72
C LYS A 232 -1.49 9.73 -12.58
N VAL A 233 -1.05 8.78 -13.39
CA VAL A 233 0.37 8.40 -13.47
C VAL A 233 1.19 9.59 -13.95
N GLU A 234 0.77 10.25 -15.03
CA GLU A 234 1.49 11.43 -15.57
C GLU A 234 1.50 12.59 -14.56
N GLU A 235 0.37 12.89 -13.92
CA GLU A 235 0.26 13.92 -12.88
C GLU A 235 1.19 13.63 -11.70
N LEU A 236 1.18 12.39 -11.19
CA LEU A 236 2.00 11.98 -10.04
C LEU A 236 3.49 12.10 -10.34
N LEU A 237 3.91 11.62 -11.50
CA LEU A 237 5.34 11.54 -11.87
C LEU A 237 5.91 12.85 -12.40
N SER A 238 5.08 13.76 -12.90
CA SER A 238 5.52 15.09 -13.34
C SER A 238 5.62 16.11 -12.19
N ASN A 239 4.98 15.86 -11.07
CA ASN A 239 4.98 16.75 -9.92
C ASN A 239 5.91 16.23 -8.82
N GLU A 240 7.10 16.79 -8.76
CA GLU A 240 8.14 16.40 -7.78
C GLU A 240 7.72 16.55 -6.31
N MET A 241 6.66 17.32 -6.00
CA MET A 241 6.17 17.53 -4.64
C MET A 241 5.80 16.20 -3.97
N TYR A 242 5.14 15.27 -4.67
CA TYR A 242 4.72 13.99 -4.09
C TYR A 242 5.93 13.15 -3.68
N LYS A 243 6.95 13.11 -4.54
CA LYS A 243 8.20 12.40 -4.24
C LYS A 243 8.97 13.06 -3.09
N ALA A 244 9.07 14.38 -3.08
CA ALA A 244 9.74 15.12 -2.02
C ALA A 244 9.07 14.86 -0.66
N ASN A 245 7.73 14.95 -0.59
CA ASN A 245 6.98 14.66 0.61
C ASN A 245 7.17 13.21 1.09
N ALA A 246 7.14 12.24 0.17
CA ALA A 246 7.37 10.84 0.48
C ALA A 246 8.78 10.61 1.06
N LEU A 247 9.81 11.28 0.53
CA LEU A 247 11.17 11.22 1.05
C LEU A 247 11.29 11.85 2.45
N VAL A 248 10.60 12.95 2.71
CA VAL A 248 10.55 13.57 4.06
C VAL A 248 9.96 12.58 5.07
N LEU A 249 8.84 11.92 4.73
CA LEU A 249 8.23 10.92 5.61
C LEU A 249 9.13 9.69 5.79
N LYS A 250 9.80 9.21 4.74
CA LYS A 250 10.80 8.15 4.85
C LYS A 250 11.84 8.45 5.91
N VAL A 251 12.43 9.66 5.88
CA VAL A 251 13.46 10.05 6.85
C VAL A 251 12.90 10.06 8.28
N LYS A 252 11.69 10.61 8.47
CA LYS A 252 11.01 10.60 9.76
C LYS A 252 10.83 9.16 10.27
N LEU A 253 10.23 8.27 9.45
CA LEU A 253 9.95 6.89 9.83
C LEU A 253 11.22 6.08 10.15
N ILE A 254 12.28 6.22 9.34
CA ILE A 254 13.55 5.55 9.64
C ILE A 254 14.13 5.99 10.99
N ASN A 255 13.95 7.25 11.35
CA ASN A 255 14.45 7.77 12.62
C ASN A 255 13.67 7.22 13.84
N THR A 256 12.37 6.91 13.70
CA THR A 256 11.57 6.37 14.83
C THR A 256 12.04 5.00 15.32
N ILE A 257 12.59 4.18 14.43
CA ILE A 257 13.03 2.81 14.72
C ILE A 257 14.52 2.68 15.10
N LYS A 258 15.28 3.77 15.10
CA LYS A 258 16.65 3.81 15.62
C LYS A 258 16.64 3.77 17.16
N GLU A 259 17.76 3.44 17.78
CA GLU A 259 17.90 3.28 19.24
C GLU A 259 17.41 4.49 20.07
N THR A 260 17.42 5.69 19.51
CA THR A 260 16.91 6.91 20.16
C THR A 260 15.48 7.29 19.70
N GLY A 261 14.89 6.50 18.80
CA GLY A 261 13.60 6.81 18.19
C GLY A 261 12.41 6.49 19.08
N SER A 262 11.30 7.15 18.80
CA SER A 262 10.04 7.01 19.56
C SER A 262 9.51 5.57 19.57
N SER A 263 9.44 4.93 18.40
CA SER A 263 8.95 3.54 18.24
C SER A 263 9.87 2.52 18.91
N TYR A 264 11.19 2.71 18.82
CA TYR A 264 12.17 1.87 19.51
C TYR A 264 11.98 1.93 21.03
N ASN A 265 11.88 3.15 21.59
CA ASN A 265 11.72 3.34 23.03
C ASN A 265 10.39 2.75 23.54
N ASN A 266 9.30 2.92 22.79
CA ASN A 266 8.01 2.31 23.13
C ASN A 266 8.09 0.77 23.16
N LEU A 267 8.72 0.16 22.14
CA LEU A 267 8.89 -1.30 22.09
C LEU A 267 9.80 -1.80 23.23
N LYS A 268 10.89 -1.07 23.51
CA LYS A 268 11.80 -1.40 24.61
C LYS A 268 11.07 -1.34 25.96
N GLY A 269 10.32 -0.28 26.24
CA GLY A 269 9.52 -0.16 27.46
C GLY A 269 8.50 -1.28 27.63
N PHE A 270 7.84 -1.69 26.55
CA PHE A 270 6.94 -2.86 26.56
C PHE A 270 7.68 -4.15 26.91
N VAL A 271 8.85 -4.39 26.31
CA VAL A 271 9.67 -5.59 26.58
C VAL A 271 10.16 -5.62 28.04
N GLU A 272 10.52 -4.46 28.59
CA GLU A 272 10.91 -4.35 30.00
C GLU A 272 9.75 -4.64 30.93
N TRP A 273 8.57 -4.07 30.68
CA TRP A 273 7.35 -4.33 31.43
C TRP A 273 6.92 -5.82 31.43
N VAL A 274 7.06 -6.51 30.30
CA VAL A 274 6.73 -7.96 30.21
C VAL A 274 7.64 -8.84 31.07
N LYS A 275 8.84 -8.33 31.42
CA LYS A 275 9.82 -9.10 32.23
C LYS A 275 9.65 -8.91 33.74
N GLU A 276 8.88 -7.90 34.15
CA GLU A 276 8.49 -7.66 35.54
C GLU A 276 7.32 -8.58 35.98
#